data_1d92c42b5d1418daa1ba20e16e69bc1c
#
_entry.id   1d92c42b5d1418daa1ba20e16e69bc1c
#
_cell.length_a   1.000
_cell.length_b   1.000
_cell.length_c   1.000
_cell.angle_alpha   90.00
_cell.angle_beta   90.00
_cell.angle_gamma   90.00
#
_symmetry.space_group_name_H-M   'P 1'
#
loop_
_entity.id
_entity.type
_entity.pdbx_description
1 polymer ?
#
loop_
_entity_poly.entity_id
_entity_poly.type
_entity_poly.pdbx_seq_one_letter_code
_entity_poly.pdbx_strand_id
1 'polypeptide(L)'
;GTTIDWPALSSDPWYAETEDKIIAAIGKAMNNLFAAKLVSGKGPFESAYMAHNRRLVREGSPVLAMWENPDRRPTKPIDPTVGVIRIDDLAGKPRALMVQYACHPVATMSAGMVSRDFPGAMVDHIEQELGDNCMGMFLQGAQGDLDPYDLHNLKGENRFNIVRMAGISLAKGALKTASTFKKTTKTESTPIQIKESLLTLAHRNGTNTSNVGILTVVINKDLALVAIPGEPFISHQIELTEKSPIKNTLILGLAYHGKGSPFVVYIPTVQAVKEGGYGATECSFLAADAGEKMISEAVLSIQSLLKQTAPSK
;
A
#
# COMPACT_ATOMS: atom_id res chain seq x y z
N GLY A 1 2.69 19.40 17.22
CA GLY A 1 2.84 17.99 16.92
C GLY A 1 3.02 17.21 18.19
N THR A 2 2.10 16.32 18.52
CA THR A 2 2.27 15.37 19.62
C THR A 2 3.33 14.36 19.22
N THR A 3 4.49 14.42 19.87
CA THR A 3 5.46 13.34 19.80
C THR A 3 4.82 12.10 20.40
N ILE A 4 4.71 11.03 19.61
CA ILE A 4 4.30 9.74 20.13
C ILE A 4 5.39 9.25 21.07
N ASP A 5 5.08 9.14 22.34
CA ASP A 5 5.99 8.58 23.34
C ASP A 5 5.96 7.04 23.24
N TRP A 6 6.80 6.50 22.38
CA TRP A 6 6.93 5.05 22.16
C TRP A 6 7.24 4.25 23.44
N PRO A 7 8.10 4.71 24.36
CA PRO A 7 8.30 4.04 25.63
C PRO A 7 7.03 3.95 26.50
N ALA A 8 6.20 4.99 26.50
CA ALA A 8 4.93 4.95 27.23
C ALA A 8 3.93 4.00 26.59
N LEU A 9 3.87 3.94 25.26
CA LEU A 9 3.04 2.98 24.53
C LEU A 9 3.50 1.53 24.74
N SER A 10 4.81 1.27 24.77
CA SER A 10 5.33 -0.09 24.97
C SER A 10 5.05 -0.66 26.37
N SER A 11 4.72 0.20 27.34
CA SER A 11 4.29 -0.19 28.68
C SER A 11 2.79 -0.51 28.79
N ASP A 12 1.99 -0.21 27.75
CA ASP A 12 0.56 -0.51 27.74
C ASP A 12 0.35 -2.02 27.56
N PRO A 13 -0.43 -2.69 28.42
CA PRO A 13 -0.74 -4.11 28.31
C PRO A 13 -1.30 -4.51 26.94
N TRP A 14 -2.05 -3.63 26.29
CA TRP A 14 -2.58 -3.85 24.94
C TRP A 14 -1.47 -4.04 23.91
N TYR A 15 -0.36 -3.31 24.05
CA TYR A 15 0.77 -3.42 23.13
C TYR A 15 1.42 -4.81 23.21
N ALA A 16 1.73 -5.26 24.43
CA ALA A 16 2.31 -6.59 24.65
C ALA A 16 1.36 -7.72 24.17
N GLU A 17 0.07 -7.60 24.46
CA GLU A 17 -0.95 -8.57 24.00
C GLU A 17 -1.04 -8.61 22.46
N THR A 18 -0.92 -7.45 21.80
CA THR A 18 -0.96 -7.36 20.35
C THR A 18 0.29 -7.98 19.72
N GLU A 19 1.47 -7.73 20.30
CA GLU A 19 2.73 -8.33 19.88
C GLU A 19 2.66 -9.87 19.99
N ASP A 20 2.20 -10.39 21.10
CA ASP A 20 2.01 -11.83 21.31
C ASP A 20 1.06 -12.45 20.28
N LYS A 21 -0.04 -11.76 19.95
CA LYS A 21 -0.99 -12.21 18.90
C LYS A 21 -0.33 -12.24 17.52
N ILE A 22 0.50 -11.26 17.19
CA ILE A 22 1.24 -11.22 15.92
C ILE A 22 2.24 -12.38 15.86
N ILE A 23 3.01 -12.61 16.93
CA ILE A 23 3.98 -13.71 17.03
C ILE A 23 3.26 -15.06 16.89
N ALA A 24 2.14 -15.24 17.59
CA ALA A 24 1.34 -16.46 17.51
C ALA A 24 0.77 -16.70 16.10
N ALA A 25 0.31 -15.63 15.43
CA ALA A 25 -0.18 -15.71 14.04
C ALA A 25 0.92 -16.14 13.06
N ILE A 26 2.14 -15.59 13.20
CA ILE A 26 3.30 -15.98 12.38
C ILE A 26 3.65 -17.47 12.65
N GLY A 27 3.72 -17.87 13.91
CA GLY A 27 4.00 -19.28 14.28
C GLY A 27 2.95 -20.23 13.71
N LYS A 28 1.66 -19.86 13.78
CA LYS A 28 0.58 -20.64 13.18
C LYS A 28 0.71 -20.74 11.66
N ALA A 29 1.08 -19.65 10.98
CA ALA A 29 1.29 -19.66 9.54
C ALA A 29 2.45 -20.59 9.14
N MET A 30 3.56 -20.54 9.85
CA MET A 30 4.72 -21.41 9.61
C MET A 30 4.40 -22.90 9.79
N ASN A 31 3.53 -23.24 10.73
CA ASN A 31 3.10 -24.61 10.97
C ASN A 31 2.05 -25.10 9.95
N ASN A 32 1.50 -24.20 9.12
CA ASN A 32 0.46 -24.50 8.13
C ASN A 32 0.92 -24.20 6.70
N LEU A 33 2.22 -24.33 6.41
CA LEU A 33 2.76 -24.18 5.06
C LEU A 33 2.17 -25.23 4.12
N PHE A 34 1.89 -24.82 2.89
CA PHE A 34 1.39 -25.69 1.84
C PHE A 34 2.00 -25.33 0.48
N ALA A 35 2.05 -26.30 -0.42
CA ALA A 35 2.47 -26.04 -1.79
C ALA A 35 1.41 -25.20 -2.52
N ALA A 36 1.82 -24.08 -3.09
CA ALA A 36 0.92 -23.08 -3.65
C ALA A 36 1.29 -22.65 -5.07
N LYS A 37 0.30 -22.15 -5.78
CA LYS A 37 0.45 -21.44 -7.07
C LYS A 37 0.12 -19.98 -6.83
N LEU A 38 0.97 -19.08 -7.32
CA LEU A 38 0.77 -17.63 -7.23
C LEU A 38 0.46 -17.08 -8.62
N VAL A 39 -0.57 -16.25 -8.70
CA VAL A 39 -0.95 -15.49 -9.88
C VAL A 39 -1.22 -14.05 -9.47
N SER A 40 -0.78 -13.08 -10.28
CA SER A 40 -0.98 -11.67 -10.00
C SER A 40 -1.40 -10.89 -11.23
N GLY A 41 -2.02 -9.76 -11.02
CA GLY A 41 -2.38 -8.83 -12.08
C GLY A 41 -3.00 -7.54 -11.55
N LYS A 42 -3.23 -6.60 -12.46
CA LYS A 42 -3.94 -5.35 -12.19
C LYS A 42 -5.21 -5.32 -13.05
N GLY A 43 -6.28 -4.76 -12.51
CA GLY A 43 -7.53 -4.54 -13.24
C GLY A 43 -8.07 -3.13 -13.01
N PRO A 44 -8.91 -2.63 -13.93
CA PRO A 44 -9.56 -1.34 -13.75
C PRO A 44 -10.50 -1.40 -12.54
N PHE A 45 -10.48 -0.33 -11.78
CA PHE A 45 -11.35 -0.18 -10.62
C PHE A 45 -11.81 1.27 -10.47
N GLU A 46 -13.10 1.46 -10.51
CA GLU A 46 -13.76 2.72 -10.20
C GLU A 46 -14.77 2.49 -9.09
N SER A 47 -14.82 3.40 -8.14
CA SER A 47 -15.70 3.31 -6.99
C SER A 47 -16.44 4.62 -6.78
N ALA A 48 -17.72 4.52 -6.46
CA ALA A 48 -18.52 5.66 -6.00
C ALA A 48 -18.11 6.16 -4.59
N TYR A 49 -17.25 5.42 -3.89
CA TYR A 49 -16.87 5.65 -2.48
C TYR A 49 -15.41 6.09 -2.29
N MET A 50 -14.52 5.81 -3.27
CA MET A 50 -13.06 6.02 -3.23
C MET A 50 -12.56 6.28 -4.64
N ALA A 51 -11.48 6.87 -4.88
CA ALA A 51 -10.61 7.73 -4.15
C ALA A 51 -10.51 9.05 -4.90
N HIS A 52 -10.14 10.11 -4.25
CA HIS A 52 -9.80 11.36 -4.93
C HIS A 52 -8.44 11.84 -4.47
N ASN A 53 -7.73 12.54 -5.35
CA ASN A 53 -6.55 13.28 -4.95
C ASN A 53 -7.01 14.53 -4.19
N ARG A 54 -6.60 14.65 -2.91
CA ARG A 54 -7.04 15.76 -2.06
C ARG A 54 -6.35 17.08 -2.34
N ARG A 55 -5.33 17.08 -3.20
CA ARG A 55 -4.56 18.28 -3.53
C ARG A 55 -5.29 19.15 -4.55
N LEU A 56 -5.89 20.24 -4.09
CA LEU A 56 -6.53 21.22 -4.95
C LEU A 56 -5.50 22.29 -5.34
N VAL A 57 -4.86 22.07 -6.48
CA VAL A 57 -3.90 23.02 -7.06
C VAL A 57 -4.67 24.17 -7.72
N ARG A 58 -4.31 25.39 -7.34
CA ARG A 58 -4.87 26.63 -7.90
C ARG A 58 -3.73 27.52 -8.38
N GLU A 59 -3.85 28.09 -9.56
CA GLU A 59 -2.86 29.03 -10.08
C GLU A 59 -2.71 30.23 -9.14
N GLY A 60 -1.46 30.57 -8.79
CA GLY A 60 -1.14 31.70 -7.93
C GLY A 60 -1.56 31.59 -6.47
N SER A 61 -1.97 30.41 -6.01
CA SER A 61 -2.40 30.18 -4.64
C SER A 61 -1.77 28.93 -4.05
N PRO A 62 -1.54 28.87 -2.71
CA PRO A 62 -1.13 27.63 -2.08
C PRO A 62 -2.13 26.49 -2.32
N VAL A 63 -1.64 25.28 -2.42
CA VAL A 63 -2.47 24.09 -2.54
C VAL A 63 -3.32 23.92 -1.27
N LEU A 64 -4.62 23.78 -1.45
CA LEU A 64 -5.55 23.45 -0.39
C LEU A 64 -5.78 21.93 -0.32
N ALA A 65 -5.91 21.42 0.90
CA ALA A 65 -6.37 20.06 1.10
C ALA A 65 -7.90 19.99 0.97
N MET A 66 -8.37 19.28 -0.03
CA MET A 66 -9.79 18.96 -0.20
C MET A 66 -10.08 17.65 0.53
N TRP A 67 -10.40 17.76 1.82
CA TRP A 67 -10.64 16.60 2.69
C TRP A 67 -11.91 15.81 2.33
N GLU A 68 -12.82 16.46 1.60
CA GLU A 68 -14.09 15.89 1.18
C GLU A 68 -14.34 16.21 -0.28
N ASN A 69 -14.93 15.28 -0.99
CA ASN A 69 -15.34 15.48 -2.37
C ASN A 69 -16.72 14.85 -2.63
N PRO A 70 -17.77 15.35 -1.95
CA PRO A 70 -19.12 14.76 -2.04
C PRO A 70 -19.70 14.84 -3.45
N ASP A 71 -19.31 15.85 -4.22
CA ASP A 71 -19.71 16.00 -5.62
C ASP A 71 -18.94 15.09 -6.59
N ARG A 72 -17.97 14.32 -6.08
CA ARG A 72 -17.10 13.41 -6.84
C ARG A 72 -16.45 14.11 -8.04
N ARG A 73 -15.96 15.34 -7.83
CA ARG A 73 -15.27 16.10 -8.84
C ARG A 73 -14.01 15.35 -9.27
N PRO A 74 -13.76 15.24 -10.57
CA PRO A 74 -12.52 14.62 -11.07
C PRO A 74 -11.28 15.32 -10.51
N THR A 75 -10.40 14.55 -9.87
CA THR A 75 -9.12 15.03 -9.35
C THR A 75 -8.00 14.17 -9.90
N LYS A 76 -6.82 14.73 -10.05
CA LYS A 76 -5.63 14.05 -10.61
C LYS A 76 -4.37 14.48 -9.89
N PRO A 77 -3.32 13.64 -9.88
CA PRO A 77 -3.33 12.27 -10.40
C PRO A 77 -4.07 11.28 -9.50
N ILE A 78 -4.60 10.20 -10.08
CA ILE A 78 -5.10 8.99 -9.42
C ILE A 78 -4.66 7.77 -10.22
N ASP A 79 -4.57 6.61 -9.57
CA ASP A 79 -4.40 5.30 -10.24
C ASP A 79 -5.73 4.54 -10.18
N PRO A 80 -6.48 4.43 -11.30
CA PRO A 80 -7.79 3.78 -11.34
C PRO A 80 -7.66 2.26 -11.46
N THR A 81 -6.69 1.66 -10.79
CA THR A 81 -6.47 0.21 -10.84
C THR A 81 -6.44 -0.41 -9.45
N VAL A 82 -6.84 -1.66 -9.38
CA VAL A 82 -6.63 -2.54 -8.23
C VAL A 82 -5.59 -3.59 -8.57
N GLY A 83 -4.56 -3.72 -7.71
CA GLY A 83 -3.58 -4.79 -7.78
C GLY A 83 -4.07 -6.02 -7.03
N VAL A 84 -3.92 -7.20 -7.60
CA VAL A 84 -4.38 -8.46 -6.99
C VAL A 84 -3.31 -9.52 -7.09
N ILE A 85 -3.07 -10.20 -5.96
CA ILE A 85 -2.25 -11.41 -5.89
C ILE A 85 -3.14 -12.52 -5.35
N ARG A 86 -3.31 -13.60 -6.11
CA ARG A 86 -4.07 -14.78 -5.70
C ARG A 86 -3.13 -15.95 -5.46
N ILE A 87 -3.31 -16.60 -4.33
CA ILE A 87 -2.59 -17.80 -3.94
C ILE A 87 -3.58 -18.96 -3.92
N ASP A 88 -3.36 -19.91 -4.82
CA ASP A 88 -4.17 -21.13 -4.92
C ASP A 88 -3.38 -22.34 -4.40
N ASP A 89 -4.05 -23.33 -3.84
CA ASP A 89 -3.43 -24.65 -3.63
C ASP A 89 -3.20 -25.38 -4.94
N LEU A 90 -2.57 -26.55 -4.90
CA LEU A 90 -2.28 -27.32 -6.12
C LEU A 90 -3.52 -27.80 -6.85
N ALA A 91 -4.65 -27.96 -6.15
CA ALA A 91 -5.95 -28.29 -6.73
C ALA A 91 -6.61 -27.08 -7.42
N GLY A 92 -6.07 -25.89 -7.25
CA GLY A 92 -6.58 -24.65 -7.83
C GLY A 92 -7.67 -23.99 -6.98
N LYS A 93 -7.78 -24.35 -5.69
CA LYS A 93 -8.67 -23.69 -4.75
C LYS A 93 -7.96 -22.44 -4.19
N PRO A 94 -8.59 -21.25 -4.23
CA PRO A 94 -8.03 -20.06 -3.62
C PRO A 94 -7.82 -20.25 -2.11
N ARG A 95 -6.65 -19.85 -1.63
CA ARG A 95 -6.25 -19.90 -0.23
C ARG A 95 -5.96 -18.51 0.34
N ALA A 96 -5.56 -17.58 -0.52
CA ALA A 96 -5.47 -16.17 -0.16
C ALA A 96 -5.72 -15.26 -1.37
N LEU A 97 -6.30 -14.10 -1.12
CA LEU A 97 -6.42 -13.00 -2.06
C LEU A 97 -5.90 -11.72 -1.41
N MET A 98 -4.75 -11.24 -1.89
CA MET A 98 -4.17 -9.98 -1.46
C MET A 98 -4.57 -8.89 -2.44
N VAL A 99 -5.03 -7.75 -1.92
CA VAL A 99 -5.58 -6.64 -2.71
C VAL A 99 -4.80 -5.38 -2.39
N GLN A 100 -4.12 -4.83 -3.39
CA GLN A 100 -3.42 -3.55 -3.28
C GLN A 100 -4.29 -2.44 -3.85
N TYR A 101 -4.44 -1.38 -3.06
CA TYR A 101 -5.16 -0.18 -3.50
C TYR A 101 -4.57 1.08 -2.86
N ALA A 102 -4.54 2.18 -3.62
CA ALA A 102 -4.00 3.45 -3.18
C ALA A 102 -5.13 4.39 -2.70
N CYS A 103 -5.43 4.33 -1.42
CA CYS A 103 -6.36 5.24 -0.75
C CYS A 103 -6.14 5.16 0.76
N HIS A 104 -6.18 6.27 1.47
CA HIS A 104 -6.12 6.29 2.93
C HIS A 104 -7.34 5.58 3.55
N PRO A 105 -7.14 4.64 4.48
CA PRO A 105 -8.23 4.05 5.26
C PRO A 105 -8.58 4.93 6.46
N VAL A 106 -9.14 6.10 6.20
CA VAL A 106 -9.37 7.17 7.19
C VAL A 106 -10.84 7.62 7.28
N ALA A 107 -11.76 6.92 6.60
CA ALA A 107 -13.18 7.28 6.61
C ALA A 107 -13.81 7.19 8.02
N THR A 108 -13.21 6.41 8.93
CA THR A 108 -13.64 6.32 10.34
C THR A 108 -12.75 7.11 11.32
N MET A 109 -11.76 7.87 10.84
CA MET A 109 -10.75 8.54 11.68
C MET A 109 -11.35 9.42 12.79
N SER A 110 -12.47 10.09 12.56
CA SER A 110 -13.13 10.94 13.54
C SER A 110 -14.25 10.25 14.33
N ALA A 111 -14.34 8.92 14.28
CA ALA A 111 -15.41 8.18 14.97
C ALA A 111 -15.15 7.96 16.46
N GLY A 112 -13.91 8.23 16.94
CA GLY A 112 -13.50 7.95 18.33
C GLY A 112 -13.45 6.46 18.67
N MET A 113 -13.39 5.59 17.68
CA MET A 113 -13.34 4.13 17.84
C MET A 113 -12.23 3.54 16.96
N VAL A 114 -11.64 2.43 17.41
CA VAL A 114 -10.74 1.64 16.60
C VAL A 114 -11.54 0.90 15.53
N SER A 115 -11.13 1.03 14.28
CA SER A 115 -11.81 0.41 13.14
C SER A 115 -10.78 -0.11 12.13
N ARG A 116 -11.13 -1.21 11.46
CA ARG A 116 -10.37 -1.71 10.30
C ARG A 116 -10.69 -0.93 9.01
N ASP A 117 -11.58 0.07 9.07
CA ASP A 117 -12.05 0.89 7.96
C ASP A 117 -12.49 0.04 6.75
N PHE A 118 -12.46 0.58 5.51
CA PHE A 118 -12.84 -0.17 4.31
C PHE A 118 -11.98 -1.43 4.04
N PRO A 119 -10.68 -1.48 4.42
CA PRO A 119 -9.90 -2.72 4.29
C PRO A 119 -10.52 -3.89 5.04
N GLY A 120 -11.03 -3.65 6.25
CA GLY A 120 -11.72 -4.69 7.01
C GLY A 120 -12.96 -5.23 6.31
N ALA A 121 -13.82 -4.34 5.81
CA ALA A 121 -15.01 -4.73 5.07
C ALA A 121 -14.69 -5.44 3.73
N MET A 122 -13.59 -5.06 3.09
CA MET A 122 -13.07 -5.76 1.90
C MET A 122 -12.66 -7.19 2.25
N VAL A 123 -11.87 -7.37 3.32
CA VAL A 123 -11.42 -8.70 3.77
C VAL A 123 -12.61 -9.59 4.08
N ASP A 124 -13.56 -9.11 4.90
CA ASP A 124 -14.75 -9.87 5.28
C ASP A 124 -15.55 -10.33 4.05
N HIS A 125 -15.72 -9.46 3.05
CA HIS A 125 -16.44 -9.82 1.83
C HIS A 125 -15.69 -10.84 0.96
N ILE A 126 -14.37 -10.73 0.84
CA ILE A 126 -13.55 -11.71 0.10
C ILE A 126 -13.63 -13.09 0.75
N GLU A 127 -13.49 -13.15 2.08
CA GLU A 127 -13.56 -14.39 2.84
C GLU A 127 -14.94 -15.03 2.76
N GLN A 128 -16.01 -14.22 2.78
CA GLN A 128 -17.38 -14.69 2.57
C GLN A 128 -17.59 -15.29 1.18
N GLU A 129 -17.09 -14.63 0.12
CA GLU A 129 -17.29 -15.08 -1.27
C GLU A 129 -16.43 -16.31 -1.63
N LEU A 130 -15.21 -16.41 -1.10
CA LEU A 130 -14.28 -17.49 -1.42
C LEU A 130 -14.31 -18.64 -0.41
N GLY A 131 -14.99 -18.45 0.73
CA GLY A 131 -15.22 -19.44 1.77
C GLY A 131 -14.12 -19.49 2.84
N ASP A 132 -14.40 -20.21 3.92
CA ASP A 132 -13.71 -20.19 5.22
C ASP A 132 -12.20 -20.55 5.21
N ASN A 133 -11.69 -21.06 4.10
CA ASN A 133 -10.28 -21.41 3.94
C ASN A 133 -9.50 -20.44 3.05
N CYS A 134 -10.10 -19.33 2.65
CA CYS A 134 -9.44 -18.28 1.88
C CYS A 134 -9.25 -17.05 2.76
N MET A 135 -8.04 -16.54 2.83
CA MET A 135 -7.69 -15.34 3.60
C MET A 135 -7.71 -14.11 2.69
N GLY A 136 -8.46 -13.08 3.08
CA GLY A 136 -8.37 -11.75 2.50
C GLY A 136 -7.22 -10.95 3.12
N MET A 137 -6.50 -10.16 2.34
CA MET A 137 -5.46 -9.26 2.84
C MET A 137 -5.45 -7.95 2.06
N PHE A 138 -5.37 -6.83 2.78
CA PHE A 138 -5.17 -5.51 2.18
C PHE A 138 -3.69 -5.16 2.15
N LEU A 139 -3.23 -4.65 1.01
CA LEU A 139 -1.90 -4.11 0.83
C LEU A 139 -2.02 -2.61 0.52
N GLN A 140 -1.47 -1.77 1.39
CA GLN A 140 -1.55 -0.33 1.23
C GLN A 140 -0.71 0.11 0.03
N GLY A 141 -1.35 0.77 -0.94
CA GLY A 141 -0.67 1.42 -2.07
C GLY A 141 -0.12 2.80 -1.69
N ALA A 142 0.25 3.60 -2.70
CA ALA A 142 0.71 4.97 -2.52
C ALA A 142 -0.49 5.89 -2.20
N GLN A 143 -0.81 6.00 -0.93
CA GLN A 143 -2.00 6.74 -0.47
C GLN A 143 -1.74 8.21 -0.15
N GLY A 144 -0.48 8.65 -0.11
CA GLY A 144 -0.06 9.90 0.54
C GLY A 144 -0.87 11.16 0.22
N ASP A 145 -1.50 11.23 -0.93
CA ASP A 145 -2.37 12.33 -1.36
C ASP A 145 -3.77 11.88 -1.80
N LEU A 146 -4.16 10.63 -1.50
CA LEU A 146 -5.46 10.07 -1.87
C LEU A 146 -6.34 9.78 -0.65
N ASP A 147 -7.54 10.31 -0.66
CA ASP A 147 -8.55 10.13 0.38
C ASP A 147 -9.87 9.55 -0.17
N PRO A 148 -10.71 8.91 0.68
CA PRO A 148 -12.09 8.61 0.34
C PRO A 148 -12.88 9.88 0.03
N TYR A 149 -13.93 9.79 -0.78
CA TYR A 149 -14.76 10.94 -1.12
C TYR A 149 -15.44 11.59 0.09
N ASP A 150 -15.85 10.79 1.07
CA ASP A 150 -16.63 11.21 2.22
C ASP A 150 -15.84 10.99 3.51
N LEU A 151 -14.95 11.91 3.88
CA LEU A 151 -14.09 11.79 5.04
C LEU A 151 -14.71 12.37 6.33
N HIS A 152 -15.28 13.54 6.27
CA HIS A 152 -15.73 14.30 7.45
C HIS A 152 -17.25 14.44 7.61
N ASN A 153 -18.01 14.34 6.52
CA ASN A 153 -19.46 14.58 6.53
C ASN A 153 -20.29 13.41 7.07
N LEU A 154 -19.67 12.30 7.35
CA LEU A 154 -20.37 11.10 7.80
C LEU A 154 -20.53 11.12 9.33
N LYS A 155 -21.78 11.18 9.79
CA LYS A 155 -22.13 11.11 11.21
C LYS A 155 -22.85 9.79 11.52
N GLY A 156 -22.57 9.23 12.71
CA GLY A 156 -23.29 8.07 13.22
C GLY A 156 -23.19 6.81 12.34
N GLU A 157 -24.27 6.05 12.26
CA GLU A 157 -24.35 4.76 11.56
C GLU A 157 -24.09 4.86 10.04
N ASN A 158 -24.38 6.00 9.43
CA ASN A 158 -24.12 6.22 7.99
C ASN A 158 -22.67 6.06 7.62
N ARG A 159 -21.73 6.47 8.49
CA ARG A 159 -20.30 6.34 8.27
C ARG A 159 -19.88 4.88 8.07
N PHE A 160 -20.29 4.01 8.99
CA PHE A 160 -19.94 2.59 8.92
C PHE A 160 -20.60 1.89 7.71
N ASN A 161 -21.78 2.32 7.30
CA ASN A 161 -22.41 1.82 6.08
C ASN A 161 -21.61 2.22 4.83
N ILE A 162 -21.14 3.46 4.73
CA ILE A 162 -20.32 3.90 3.59
C ILE A 162 -18.97 3.17 3.58
N VAL A 163 -18.30 3.04 4.72
CA VAL A 163 -17.08 2.26 4.86
C VAL A 163 -17.29 0.81 4.42
N ARG A 164 -18.40 0.19 4.85
CA ARG A 164 -18.77 -1.17 4.43
C ARG A 164 -18.97 -1.27 2.92
N MET A 165 -19.69 -0.32 2.32
CA MET A 165 -19.94 -0.31 0.87
C MET A 165 -18.67 -0.05 0.08
N ALA A 166 -17.77 0.82 0.57
CA ALA A 166 -16.45 1.06 -0.01
C ALA A 166 -15.62 -0.23 -0.04
N GLY A 167 -15.55 -0.95 1.08
CA GLY A 167 -14.83 -2.22 1.16
C GLY A 167 -15.43 -3.30 0.27
N ILE A 168 -16.76 -3.46 0.26
CA ILE A 168 -17.45 -4.40 -0.65
C ILE A 168 -17.18 -4.05 -2.12
N SER A 169 -17.20 -2.76 -2.47
CA SER A 169 -16.90 -2.32 -3.84
C SER A 169 -15.48 -2.73 -4.25
N LEU A 170 -14.49 -2.49 -3.37
CA LEU A 170 -13.11 -2.88 -3.61
C LEU A 170 -12.95 -4.40 -3.73
N ALA A 171 -13.58 -5.17 -2.84
CA ALA A 171 -13.59 -6.62 -2.90
C ALA A 171 -14.13 -7.14 -4.23
N LYS A 172 -15.28 -6.61 -4.70
CA LYS A 172 -15.87 -6.98 -6.00
C LYS A 172 -14.94 -6.65 -7.17
N GLY A 173 -14.27 -5.49 -7.14
CA GLY A 173 -13.26 -5.12 -8.14
C GLY A 173 -12.09 -6.10 -8.17
N ALA A 174 -11.58 -6.47 -6.99
CA ALA A 174 -10.50 -7.44 -6.84
C ALA A 174 -10.90 -8.85 -7.30
N LEU A 175 -12.08 -9.34 -6.92
CA LEU A 175 -12.62 -10.62 -7.36
C LEU A 175 -12.83 -10.67 -8.86
N LYS A 176 -13.37 -9.59 -9.47
CA LYS A 176 -13.48 -9.44 -10.92
C LYS A 176 -12.10 -9.52 -11.59
N THR A 177 -11.11 -8.81 -11.06
CA THR A 177 -9.73 -8.87 -11.57
C THR A 177 -9.16 -10.28 -11.45
N ALA A 178 -9.30 -10.92 -10.28
CA ALA A 178 -8.84 -12.29 -10.03
C ALA A 178 -9.50 -13.33 -10.96
N SER A 179 -10.76 -13.12 -11.37
CA SER A 179 -11.47 -14.01 -12.29
C SER A 179 -10.89 -14.01 -13.71
N THR A 180 -10.15 -12.96 -14.08
CA THR A 180 -9.46 -12.90 -15.39
C THR A 180 -8.16 -13.67 -15.43
N PHE A 181 -7.65 -14.12 -14.28
CA PHE A 181 -6.38 -14.83 -14.22
C PHE A 181 -6.49 -16.22 -14.82
N LYS A 182 -5.60 -16.50 -15.76
CA LYS A 182 -5.48 -17.84 -16.33
C LYS A 182 -4.97 -18.79 -15.25
N LYS A 183 -5.49 -20.02 -15.25
CA LYS A 183 -4.94 -21.08 -14.38
C LYS A 183 -3.49 -21.31 -14.78
N THR A 184 -2.57 -21.15 -13.82
CA THR A 184 -1.18 -21.47 -14.09
C THR A 184 -0.99 -22.99 -14.12
N THR A 185 -0.35 -23.47 -15.19
CA THR A 185 0.05 -24.88 -15.32
C THR A 185 1.49 -25.12 -14.87
N LYS A 186 2.23 -24.03 -14.52
CA LYS A 186 3.62 -24.13 -14.06
C LYS A 186 3.67 -24.86 -12.74
N THR A 187 4.45 -25.93 -12.69
CA THR A 187 4.70 -26.77 -11.50
C THR A 187 6.12 -26.55 -10.95
N GLU A 188 6.93 -25.75 -11.63
CA GLU A 188 8.29 -25.46 -11.20
C GLU A 188 8.31 -24.52 -10.00
N SER A 189 9.31 -24.68 -9.14
CA SER A 189 9.55 -23.81 -8.02
C SER A 189 9.72 -22.37 -8.49
N THR A 190 8.97 -21.46 -7.93
CA THR A 190 9.03 -20.03 -8.25
C THR A 190 10.15 -19.39 -7.43
N PRO A 191 11.21 -18.86 -8.04
CA PRO A 191 12.24 -18.17 -7.30
C PRO A 191 11.68 -16.87 -6.69
N ILE A 192 11.95 -16.68 -5.41
CA ILE A 192 11.72 -15.42 -4.70
C ILE A 192 13.07 -14.77 -4.50
N GLN A 193 13.25 -13.59 -5.08
CA GLN A 193 14.46 -12.81 -4.99
C GLN A 193 14.19 -11.53 -4.20
N ILE A 194 15.10 -11.19 -3.31
CA ILE A 194 14.93 -10.06 -2.38
C ILE A 194 16.18 -9.19 -2.46
N LYS A 195 15.96 -7.88 -2.50
CA LYS A 195 16.99 -6.87 -2.35
C LYS A 195 16.55 -5.81 -1.37
N GLU A 196 17.35 -5.63 -0.34
CA GLU A 196 17.26 -4.49 0.55
C GLU A 196 18.22 -3.40 0.04
N SER A 197 17.74 -2.17 -0.03
CA SER A 197 18.53 -1.00 -0.35
C SER A 197 18.39 0.03 0.77
N LEU A 198 19.51 0.59 1.21
CA LEU A 198 19.54 1.63 2.22
C LEU A 198 20.03 2.92 1.57
N LEU A 199 19.16 3.94 1.52
CA LEU A 199 19.46 5.24 0.94
C LEU A 199 19.74 6.26 2.05
N THR A 200 20.85 6.98 1.95
CA THR A 200 21.09 8.16 2.78
C THR A 200 20.43 9.36 2.12
N LEU A 201 19.33 9.82 2.68
CA LEU A 201 18.51 10.91 2.13
C LEU A 201 18.64 12.16 2.99
N ALA A 202 18.87 13.30 2.36
CA ALA A 202 18.94 14.59 3.04
C ALA A 202 17.57 15.00 3.57
N HIS A 203 17.57 15.76 4.68
CA HIS A 203 16.39 16.48 5.14
C HIS A 203 16.27 17.82 4.42
N ARG A 204 15.06 18.36 4.40
CA ARG A 204 14.75 19.65 3.78
C ARG A 204 15.48 20.82 4.44
N ASN A 205 15.82 20.70 5.71
CA ASN A 205 16.63 21.71 6.43
C ASN A 205 18.10 21.80 5.96
N GLY A 206 18.55 20.86 5.09
CA GLY A 206 19.89 20.83 4.53
C GLY A 206 21.01 20.40 5.48
N THR A 207 20.72 20.15 6.76
CA THR A 207 21.75 19.84 7.76
C THR A 207 21.75 18.38 8.21
N ASN A 208 20.62 17.70 8.10
CA ASN A 208 20.46 16.33 8.57
C ASN A 208 20.25 15.35 7.40
N THR A 209 20.53 14.09 7.67
CA THR A 209 20.23 12.97 6.77
C THR A 209 19.53 11.85 7.54
N SER A 210 18.78 11.02 6.84
CA SER A 210 18.24 9.77 7.37
C SER A 210 18.58 8.62 6.45
N ASN A 211 18.88 7.46 7.03
CA ASN A 211 19.01 6.22 6.28
C ASN A 211 17.62 5.59 6.12
N VAL A 212 17.17 5.47 4.90
CA VAL A 212 15.82 4.99 4.57
C VAL A 212 15.93 3.68 3.82
N GLY A 213 15.32 2.63 4.37
CA GLY A 213 15.30 1.30 3.77
C GLY A 213 14.20 1.14 2.74
N ILE A 214 14.50 0.45 1.65
CA ILE A 214 13.54 0.00 0.64
C ILE A 214 13.72 -1.50 0.46
N LEU A 215 12.63 -2.25 0.52
CA LEU A 215 12.67 -3.68 0.24
C LEU A 215 12.01 -3.97 -1.10
N THR A 216 12.77 -4.59 -2.01
CA THR A 216 12.27 -5.04 -3.31
C THR A 216 12.23 -6.56 -3.34
N VAL A 217 11.05 -7.10 -3.64
CA VAL A 217 10.85 -8.55 -3.80
C VAL A 217 10.40 -8.82 -5.22
N VAL A 218 11.07 -9.73 -5.91
CA VAL A 218 10.69 -10.21 -7.25
C VAL A 218 10.33 -11.69 -7.16
N ILE A 219 9.15 -12.03 -7.64
CA ILE A 219 8.62 -13.40 -7.62
C ILE A 219 8.43 -13.85 -9.06
N ASN A 220 9.13 -14.92 -9.45
CA ASN A 220 9.04 -15.56 -10.78
C ASN A 220 9.22 -14.59 -11.97
N LYS A 221 9.89 -13.46 -11.78
CA LYS A 221 10.04 -12.40 -12.79
C LYS A 221 8.71 -11.81 -13.32
N ASP A 222 7.58 -12.16 -12.71
CA ASP A 222 6.24 -11.77 -13.13
C ASP A 222 5.58 -10.78 -12.16
N LEU A 223 6.02 -10.75 -10.89
CA LEU A 223 5.53 -9.87 -9.84
C LEU A 223 6.71 -9.19 -9.14
N ALA A 224 6.63 -7.87 -8.97
CA ALA A 224 7.51 -7.11 -8.10
C ALA A 224 6.71 -6.42 -6.99
N LEU A 225 7.21 -6.52 -5.76
CA LEU A 225 6.70 -5.78 -4.62
C LEU A 225 7.79 -4.82 -4.16
N VAL A 226 7.45 -3.55 -3.98
CA VAL A 226 8.36 -2.51 -3.51
C VAL A 226 7.79 -1.89 -2.25
N ALA A 227 8.40 -2.21 -1.10
CA ALA A 227 8.00 -1.71 0.20
C ALA A 227 8.76 -0.42 0.54
N ILE A 228 8.03 0.61 0.93
CA ILE A 228 8.51 1.97 1.24
C ILE A 228 8.01 2.37 2.62
N PRO A 229 8.87 2.94 3.48
CA PRO A 229 8.57 3.19 4.90
C PRO A 229 7.84 4.53 5.13
N GLY A 230 6.79 4.81 4.40
CA GLY A 230 6.03 6.05 4.56
C GLY A 230 4.83 6.09 3.66
N GLU A 231 4.36 7.28 3.40
CA GLU A 231 3.14 7.57 2.66
C GLU A 231 3.48 8.25 1.31
N PRO A 232 3.90 7.44 0.29
CA PRO A 232 4.23 8.00 -1.02
C PRO A 232 3.00 8.60 -1.68
N PHE A 233 3.19 9.73 -2.37
CA PHE A 233 2.16 10.30 -3.22
C PHE A 233 1.89 9.40 -4.42
N ILE A 234 0.67 9.40 -4.93
CA ILE A 234 0.24 8.50 -6.00
C ILE A 234 1.09 8.58 -7.27
N SER A 235 1.66 9.73 -7.55
CA SER A 235 2.58 9.92 -8.68
C SER A 235 3.77 8.96 -8.64
N HIS A 236 4.26 8.61 -7.45
CA HIS A 236 5.34 7.63 -7.29
C HIS A 236 4.91 6.20 -7.65
N GLN A 237 3.66 5.82 -7.38
CA GLN A 237 3.12 4.53 -7.81
C GLN A 237 2.99 4.49 -9.35
N ILE A 238 2.50 5.56 -9.95
CA ILE A 238 2.36 5.68 -11.40
C ILE A 238 3.75 5.59 -12.04
N GLU A 239 4.71 6.40 -11.58
CA GLU A 239 6.09 6.41 -12.08
C GLU A 239 6.77 5.04 -11.96
N LEU A 240 6.64 4.38 -10.79
CA LEU A 240 7.19 3.04 -10.58
C LEU A 240 6.60 2.03 -11.56
N THR A 241 5.28 2.10 -11.78
CA THR A 241 4.58 1.19 -12.71
C THR A 241 5.04 1.41 -14.16
N GLU A 242 5.25 2.66 -14.58
CA GLU A 242 5.70 3.01 -15.93
C GLU A 242 7.15 2.61 -16.18
N LYS A 243 8.04 2.82 -15.18
CA LYS A 243 9.48 2.55 -15.31
C LYS A 243 9.88 1.12 -15.03
N SER A 244 9.03 0.35 -14.36
CA SER A 244 9.35 -1.03 -14.00
C SER A 244 9.40 -1.95 -15.22
N PRO A 245 10.42 -2.82 -15.33
CA PRO A 245 10.46 -3.86 -16.35
C PRO A 245 9.46 -5.00 -16.09
N ILE A 246 8.82 -5.03 -14.92
CA ILE A 246 7.80 -6.02 -14.55
C ILE A 246 6.43 -5.35 -14.57
N LYS A 247 5.54 -5.84 -15.43
CA LYS A 247 4.19 -5.26 -15.60
C LYS A 247 3.38 -5.26 -14.30
N ASN A 248 3.46 -6.34 -13.51
CA ASN A 248 2.79 -6.44 -12.22
C ASN A 248 3.74 -5.95 -11.11
N THR A 249 4.02 -4.67 -11.08
CA THR A 249 4.77 -4.02 -9.99
C THR A 249 3.81 -3.31 -9.07
N LEU A 250 3.87 -3.64 -7.77
CA LEU A 250 3.05 -3.07 -6.71
C LEU A 250 3.94 -2.33 -5.71
N ILE A 251 3.61 -1.06 -5.44
CA ILE A 251 4.19 -0.31 -4.33
C ILE A 251 3.40 -0.62 -3.05
N LEU A 252 4.11 -0.76 -1.95
CA LEU A 252 3.56 -0.97 -0.62
C LEU A 252 4.01 0.20 0.25
N GLY A 253 3.09 1.11 0.54
CA GLY A 253 3.30 2.19 1.50
C GLY A 253 3.21 1.69 2.94
N LEU A 254 3.75 2.45 3.88
CA LEU A 254 3.77 2.11 5.31
C LEU A 254 4.44 0.77 5.60
N ALA A 255 5.33 0.33 4.72
CA ALA A 255 5.92 -0.99 4.77
C ALA A 255 7.45 -0.91 4.73
N TYR A 256 8.08 -1.65 5.64
CA TYR A 256 9.50 -1.85 5.73
C TYR A 256 10.34 -0.56 5.87
N HIS A 257 11.02 -0.40 6.98
CA HIS A 257 11.90 0.76 7.20
C HIS A 257 13.38 0.46 6.96
N GLY A 258 13.78 -0.78 7.06
CA GLY A 258 15.16 -1.16 7.25
C GLY A 258 15.59 -1.07 8.72
N LYS A 259 16.70 -1.69 9.06
CA LYS A 259 17.23 -1.65 10.42
C LYS A 259 17.75 -0.25 10.74
N GLY A 260 17.14 0.40 11.75
CA GLY A 260 17.51 1.74 12.19
C GLY A 260 17.01 2.88 11.30
N SER A 261 16.14 2.60 10.34
CA SER A 261 15.50 3.62 9.51
C SER A 261 14.29 4.24 10.23
N PRO A 262 14.10 5.57 10.16
CA PRO A 262 12.90 6.21 10.69
C PRO A 262 11.70 5.96 9.81
N PHE A 263 10.51 6.07 10.37
CA PHE A 263 9.28 6.28 9.61
C PHE A 263 9.31 7.67 8.95
N VAL A 264 9.13 7.75 7.64
CA VAL A 264 9.34 9.00 6.89
C VAL A 264 8.05 9.74 6.53
N VAL A 265 6.96 9.47 7.22
CA VAL A 265 5.67 10.14 7.05
C VAL A 265 5.30 10.28 5.57
N TYR A 266 4.98 11.49 5.08
CA TYR A 266 4.67 11.72 3.67
C TYR A 266 5.92 11.78 2.79
N ILE A 267 5.79 11.22 1.58
CA ILE A 267 6.83 11.22 0.54
C ILE A 267 6.23 11.89 -0.70
N PRO A 268 6.29 13.23 -0.76
CA PRO A 268 5.79 14.00 -1.90
C PRO A 268 6.74 13.94 -3.10
N THR A 269 6.26 14.36 -4.27
CA THR A 269 7.10 14.62 -5.43
C THR A 269 7.77 16.00 -5.36
N VAL A 270 8.84 16.21 -6.14
CA VAL A 270 9.45 17.55 -6.31
C VAL A 270 8.41 18.59 -6.70
N GLN A 271 7.49 18.24 -7.61
CA GLN A 271 6.43 19.15 -8.04
C GLN A 271 5.47 19.49 -6.90
N ALA A 272 5.05 18.50 -6.13
CA ALA A 272 4.16 18.71 -5.00
C ALA A 272 4.80 19.60 -3.90
N VAL A 273 6.12 19.45 -3.67
CA VAL A 273 6.86 20.34 -2.75
C VAL A 273 6.87 21.78 -3.22
N LYS A 274 7.05 22.03 -4.52
CA LYS A 274 6.99 23.38 -5.10
C LYS A 274 5.60 24.02 -4.96
N GLU A 275 4.56 23.21 -5.09
CA GLU A 275 3.17 23.63 -4.93
C GLU A 275 2.78 23.85 -3.47
N GLY A 276 3.47 23.18 -2.52
CA GLY A 276 3.22 23.30 -1.08
C GLY A 276 1.99 22.51 -0.59
N GLY A 277 1.54 22.85 0.61
CA GLY A 277 0.36 22.29 1.25
C GLY A 277 0.61 21.00 2.03
N TYR A 278 -0.49 20.45 2.57
CA TYR A 278 -0.47 19.28 3.46
C TYR A 278 0.12 18.03 2.78
N GLY A 279 0.96 17.33 3.50
CA GLY A 279 1.69 16.16 3.02
C GLY A 279 2.89 16.50 2.12
N ALA A 280 2.94 17.69 1.53
CA ALA A 280 4.03 18.11 0.64
C ALA A 280 5.11 18.94 1.38
N THR A 281 4.72 20.03 2.03
CA THR A 281 5.62 20.88 2.83
C THR A 281 5.34 20.80 4.32
N GLU A 282 4.10 20.55 4.66
CA GLU A 282 3.69 20.16 6.00
C GLU A 282 3.83 18.64 6.15
N CYS A 283 4.11 18.14 7.32
CA CYS A 283 4.20 16.70 7.61
C CYS A 283 5.19 15.89 6.73
N SER A 284 6.13 16.54 6.05
CA SER A 284 7.24 15.87 5.36
C SER A 284 8.55 16.57 5.66
N PHE A 285 9.62 15.82 5.91
CA PHE A 285 10.91 16.36 6.33
C PHE A 285 12.07 16.04 5.38
N LEU A 286 11.94 15.04 4.54
CA LEU A 286 12.96 14.69 3.55
C LEU A 286 13.08 15.76 2.48
N ALA A 287 14.24 15.81 1.83
CA ALA A 287 14.47 16.68 0.67
C ALA A 287 13.43 16.40 -0.43
N ALA A 288 13.14 17.42 -1.24
CA ALA A 288 12.06 17.36 -2.22
C ALA A 288 12.18 16.19 -3.22
N ASP A 289 13.41 15.79 -3.55
CA ASP A 289 13.72 14.73 -4.52
C ASP A 289 13.85 13.33 -3.89
N ALA A 290 13.56 13.20 -2.60
CA ALA A 290 13.71 11.94 -1.89
C ALA A 290 12.83 10.82 -2.47
N GLY A 291 11.59 11.14 -2.82
CA GLY A 291 10.65 10.18 -3.42
C GLY A 291 11.14 9.65 -4.75
N GLU A 292 11.57 10.53 -5.65
CA GLU A 292 12.11 10.16 -6.97
C GLU A 292 13.38 9.30 -6.85
N LYS A 293 14.22 9.57 -5.85
CA LYS A 293 15.40 8.73 -5.55
C LYS A 293 14.99 7.33 -5.09
N MET A 294 13.99 7.23 -4.23
CA MET A 294 13.45 5.94 -3.77
C MET A 294 12.89 5.12 -4.95
N ILE A 295 12.12 5.74 -5.83
CA ILE A 295 11.54 5.07 -7.00
C ILE A 295 12.65 4.64 -7.98
N SER A 296 13.65 5.49 -8.21
CA SER A 296 14.78 5.14 -9.07
C SER A 296 15.56 3.94 -8.53
N GLU A 297 15.82 3.90 -7.21
CA GLU A 297 16.50 2.76 -6.58
C GLU A 297 15.64 1.49 -6.65
N ALA A 298 14.33 1.59 -6.48
CA ALA A 298 13.43 0.45 -6.61
C ALA A 298 13.48 -0.14 -8.04
N VAL A 299 13.46 0.70 -9.08
CA VAL A 299 13.59 0.24 -10.47
C VAL A 299 14.94 -0.44 -10.72
N LEU A 300 16.04 0.16 -10.24
CA LEU A 300 17.39 -0.44 -10.33
C LEU A 300 17.45 -1.78 -9.58
N SER A 301 16.81 -1.88 -8.44
CA SER A 301 16.72 -3.12 -7.66
C SER A 301 15.99 -4.21 -8.43
N ILE A 302 14.83 -3.92 -9.03
CA ILE A 302 14.10 -4.86 -9.88
C ILE A 302 14.97 -5.32 -11.06
N GLN A 303 15.63 -4.39 -11.76
CA GLN A 303 16.51 -4.71 -12.87
C GLN A 303 17.67 -5.61 -12.45
N SER A 304 18.28 -5.35 -11.29
CA SER A 304 19.35 -6.14 -10.72
C SER A 304 18.89 -7.57 -10.42
N LEU A 305 17.74 -7.73 -9.79
CA LEU A 305 17.18 -9.04 -9.44
C LEU A 305 16.82 -9.86 -10.69
N LEU A 306 16.32 -9.21 -11.75
CA LEU A 306 16.02 -9.88 -13.02
C LEU A 306 17.27 -10.43 -13.73
N LYS A 307 18.45 -9.81 -13.51
CA LYS A 307 19.73 -10.24 -14.09
C LYS A 307 20.36 -11.40 -13.33
N GLN A 308 20.00 -11.62 -12.08
CA GLN A 308 20.51 -12.75 -11.32
C GLN A 308 19.99 -14.06 -11.93
N THR A 309 20.89 -14.87 -12.45
CA THR A 309 20.59 -16.25 -12.79
C THR A 309 20.27 -17.01 -11.51
N ALA A 310 19.29 -17.92 -11.55
CA ALA A 310 19.03 -18.78 -10.39
C ALA A 310 20.37 -19.42 -9.94
N PRO A 311 20.65 -19.48 -8.61
CA PRO A 311 21.83 -20.16 -8.14
C PRO A 311 21.80 -21.58 -8.70
N SER A 312 22.88 -21.99 -9.36
CA SER A 312 23.10 -23.40 -9.71
C SER A 312 22.94 -24.24 -8.45
N LYS A 313 22.04 -25.23 -8.50
CA LYS A 313 21.79 -26.17 -7.42
C LYS A 313 23.02 -26.93 -7.04
#